data_c4ae8ee8caf88e51a37891e4580cd08c
#
_entry.id   c4ae8ee8caf88e51a37891e4580cd08c
#
_cell.length_a   1.000
_cell.length_b   1.000
_cell.length_c   1.000
_cell.angle_alpha   90.00
_cell.angle_beta   90.00
_cell.angle_gamma   90.00
#
_symmetry.space_group_name_H-M   'P 1'
#
loop_
_entity.id
_entity.type
_entity.pdbx_description
1 polymer ?
#
loop_
_entity_poly.entity_id
_entity_poly.type
_entity_poly.pdbx_seq_one_letter_code
_entity_poly.pdbx_strand_id
1 'polypeptide(L)'
;MTELSFITQHHSVPAKNLIEPAPTPDQLEQILQAAMSAPDHGHIQPFRFLIIEGDARLELASVFETATRNRNTEIDEATVTKQKEKPLRSPMIIVVIACIKDIAKIPEIEQLLSAGAAAQHIQLACSSMGFGSIWLTGDNNYDILVHQALGLDIKERMIGFLYIGTSDNTTPS
;
A
#
# COMPACT_ATOMS: atom_id res chain seq x y z
N MET A 1 5.48 -20.13 18.49
CA MET A 1 6.38 -19.30 17.67
C MET A 1 7.10 -18.34 18.59
N THR A 2 8.41 -18.18 18.50
CA THR A 2 9.12 -17.12 19.23
C THR A 2 8.86 -15.77 18.55
N GLU A 3 8.96 -14.65 19.29
CA GLU A 3 8.77 -13.31 18.72
C GLU A 3 9.71 -13.05 17.52
N LEU A 4 10.95 -13.55 17.58
CA LEU A 4 11.90 -13.42 16.47
C LEU A 4 11.49 -14.27 15.25
N SER A 5 10.91 -15.46 15.45
CA SER A 5 10.46 -16.30 14.34
C SER A 5 9.33 -15.67 13.54
N PHE A 6 8.50 -14.85 14.18
CA PHE A 6 7.46 -14.08 13.52
C PHE A 6 8.04 -13.11 12.45
N ILE A 7 9.11 -12.40 12.80
CA ILE A 7 9.76 -11.47 11.87
C ILE A 7 10.52 -12.22 10.77
N THR A 8 11.27 -13.27 11.13
CA THR A 8 12.12 -14.02 10.18
C THR A 8 11.32 -14.89 9.20
N GLN A 9 10.09 -15.24 9.54
CA GLN A 9 9.20 -16.03 8.68
C GLN A 9 8.21 -15.17 7.91
N HIS A 10 8.21 -13.84 8.14
CA HIS A 10 7.35 -12.93 7.38
C HIS A 10 7.73 -12.99 5.89
N HIS A 11 6.72 -13.15 5.05
CA HIS A 11 6.86 -13.15 3.59
C HIS A 11 5.66 -12.45 2.94
N SER A 12 5.89 -11.91 1.75
CA SER A 12 4.82 -11.30 0.96
C SER A 12 3.94 -12.37 0.33
N VAL A 13 2.63 -12.20 0.46
CA VAL A 13 1.63 -13.04 -0.22
C VAL A 13 1.25 -12.38 -1.54
N PRO A 14 1.42 -13.05 -2.71
CA PRO A 14 1.04 -12.47 -3.99
C PRO A 14 -0.39 -11.93 -3.99
N ALA A 15 -0.61 -10.72 -4.53
CA ALA A 15 -1.91 -10.05 -4.47
C ALA A 15 -3.09 -10.90 -4.99
N LYS A 16 -2.86 -11.74 -6.01
CA LYS A 16 -3.86 -12.66 -6.57
C LYS A 16 -4.31 -13.78 -5.60
N ASN A 17 -3.53 -14.01 -4.53
CA ASN A 17 -3.81 -15.02 -3.50
C ASN A 17 -4.37 -14.38 -2.21
N LEU A 18 -4.75 -13.10 -2.27
CA LEU A 18 -5.37 -12.36 -1.18
C LEU A 18 -6.88 -12.29 -1.43
N ILE A 19 -7.64 -13.01 -0.63
CA ILE A 19 -9.10 -13.15 -0.76
C ILE A 19 -9.82 -12.53 0.45
N GLU A 20 -11.14 -12.45 0.38
CA GLU A 20 -11.98 -12.13 1.54
C GLU A 20 -11.82 -13.19 2.66
N PRO A 21 -12.00 -12.81 3.94
CA PRO A 21 -12.33 -11.46 4.39
C PRO A 21 -11.11 -10.53 4.46
N ALA A 22 -11.36 -9.24 4.27
CA ALA A 22 -10.44 -8.17 4.65
C ALA A 22 -10.44 -7.98 6.19
N PRO A 23 -9.47 -7.22 6.76
CA PRO A 23 -9.55 -6.78 8.15
C PRO A 23 -10.86 -6.05 8.45
N THR A 24 -11.47 -6.36 9.58
CA THR A 24 -12.62 -5.58 10.08
C THR A 24 -12.19 -4.15 10.46
N PRO A 25 -13.13 -3.19 10.62
CA PRO A 25 -12.78 -1.83 11.06
C PRO A 25 -11.91 -1.79 12.33
N ASP A 26 -12.22 -2.61 13.33
CA ASP A 26 -11.45 -2.67 14.58
C ASP A 26 -10.05 -3.26 14.37
N GLN A 27 -9.91 -4.24 13.49
CA GLN A 27 -8.60 -4.80 13.11
C GLN A 27 -7.78 -3.81 12.28
N LEU A 28 -8.42 -3.09 11.35
CA LEU A 28 -7.78 -2.05 10.57
C LEU A 28 -7.24 -0.93 11.48
N GLU A 29 -8.02 -0.50 12.47
CA GLU A 29 -7.56 0.48 13.45
C GLU A 29 -6.29 0.02 14.16
N GLN A 30 -6.23 -1.23 14.63
CA GLN A 30 -5.05 -1.79 15.28
C GLN A 30 -3.84 -1.86 14.32
N ILE A 31 -4.06 -2.22 13.05
CA ILE A 31 -3.02 -2.21 12.01
C ILE A 31 -2.47 -0.79 11.82
N LEU A 32 -3.33 0.22 11.75
CA LEU A 32 -2.92 1.61 11.60
C LEU A 32 -2.22 2.14 12.87
N GLN A 33 -2.66 1.73 14.06
CA GLN A 33 -1.95 2.05 15.31
C GLN A 33 -0.53 1.47 15.33
N ALA A 34 -0.33 0.25 14.82
CA ALA A 34 1.01 -0.32 14.65
C ALA A 34 1.86 0.52 13.69
N ALA A 35 1.29 0.99 12.59
CA ALA A 35 1.99 1.89 11.65
C ALA A 35 2.43 3.20 12.33
N MET A 36 1.60 3.76 13.22
CA MET A 36 1.92 4.99 13.95
C MET A 36 3.07 4.83 14.96
N SER A 37 3.48 3.61 15.29
CA SER A 37 4.66 3.33 16.13
C SER A 37 5.98 3.30 15.35
N ALA A 38 5.97 3.56 14.04
CA ALA A 38 7.17 3.59 13.22
C ALA A 38 8.18 4.65 13.72
N PRO A 39 9.50 4.42 13.59
CA PRO A 39 10.51 5.41 13.95
C PRO A 39 10.25 6.73 13.23
N ASP A 40 10.24 7.81 13.98
CA ASP A 40 9.87 9.14 13.48
C ASP A 40 10.74 10.21 14.15
N HIS A 41 11.67 10.77 13.39
CA HIS A 41 12.54 11.84 13.88
C HIS A 41 11.71 13.09 14.19
N GLY A 42 11.75 13.51 15.45
CA GLY A 42 11.02 14.69 15.93
C GLY A 42 9.51 14.49 16.12
N HIS A 43 9.02 13.27 16.02
CA HIS A 43 7.58 12.94 16.20
C HIS A 43 6.65 13.78 15.31
N ILE A 44 7.06 13.98 14.06
CA ILE A 44 6.34 14.82 13.10
C ILE A 44 5.25 14.09 12.33
N GLN A 45 5.19 12.75 12.42
CA GLN A 45 4.24 11.89 11.71
C GLN A 45 4.15 12.27 10.22
N PRO A 46 5.24 12.03 9.44
CA PRO A 46 5.33 12.51 8.07
C PRO A 46 4.66 11.55 7.08
N PHE A 47 3.51 10.99 7.45
CA PHE A 47 2.79 10.03 6.60
C PHE A 47 1.30 10.03 6.89
N ARG A 48 0.54 9.60 5.89
CA ARG A 48 -0.90 9.31 5.97
C ARG A 48 -1.25 8.07 5.16
N PHE A 49 -2.42 7.53 5.41
CA PHE A 49 -2.91 6.32 4.76
C PHE A 49 -4.24 6.60 4.05
N LEU A 50 -4.41 6.02 2.84
CA LEU A 50 -5.71 5.95 2.18
C LEU A 50 -6.14 4.48 2.15
N ILE A 51 -7.36 4.23 2.61
CA ILE A 51 -7.96 2.90 2.59
C ILE A 51 -8.86 2.80 1.37
N ILE A 52 -8.62 1.79 0.54
CA ILE A 52 -9.36 1.54 -0.69
C ILE A 52 -9.96 0.14 -0.61
N GLU A 53 -11.28 0.08 -0.49
CA GLU A 53 -12.06 -1.15 -0.38
C GLU A 53 -13.40 -1.01 -1.12
N GLY A 54 -14.14 -2.10 -1.27
CA GLY A 54 -15.43 -2.07 -1.95
C GLY A 54 -15.35 -1.46 -3.36
N ASP A 55 -16.26 -0.55 -3.67
CA ASP A 55 -16.36 0.10 -4.99
C ASP A 55 -15.22 1.07 -5.29
N ALA A 56 -14.54 1.61 -4.28
CA ALA A 56 -13.37 2.47 -4.47
C ALA A 56 -12.22 1.74 -5.22
N ARG A 57 -12.16 0.42 -5.15
CA ARG A 57 -11.23 -0.39 -5.94
C ARG A 57 -11.56 -0.36 -7.45
N LEU A 58 -12.85 -0.29 -7.81
CA LEU A 58 -13.29 -0.13 -9.20
C LEU A 58 -12.95 1.25 -9.74
N GLU A 59 -13.07 2.28 -8.90
CA GLU A 59 -12.65 3.64 -9.25
C GLU A 59 -11.14 3.68 -9.49
N LEU A 60 -10.33 3.10 -8.59
CA LEU A 60 -8.88 3.00 -8.77
C LEU A 60 -8.52 2.18 -10.02
N ALA A 61 -9.27 1.14 -10.35
CA ALA A 61 -9.07 0.35 -11.58
C ALA A 61 -9.24 1.21 -12.84
N SER A 62 -10.26 2.08 -12.86
CA SER A 62 -10.49 3.03 -13.95
C SER A 62 -9.37 4.08 -14.05
N VAL A 63 -8.85 4.53 -12.92
CA VAL A 63 -7.69 5.44 -12.87
C VAL A 63 -6.45 4.76 -13.45
N PHE A 64 -6.18 3.50 -13.07
CA PHE A 64 -5.04 2.73 -13.60
C PHE A 64 -5.15 2.48 -15.11
N GLU A 65 -6.35 2.20 -15.61
CA GLU A 65 -6.61 2.10 -17.05
C GLU A 65 -6.26 3.41 -17.76
N THR A 66 -6.81 4.53 -17.30
CA THR A 66 -6.59 5.86 -17.88
C THR A 66 -5.11 6.25 -17.86
N ALA A 67 -4.45 6.09 -16.71
CA ALA A 67 -3.03 6.38 -16.55
C ALA A 67 -2.16 5.53 -17.50
N THR A 68 -2.50 4.24 -17.64
CA THR A 68 -1.79 3.32 -18.52
C THR A 68 -1.88 3.73 -19.99
N ARG A 69 -3.09 4.05 -20.47
CA ARG A 69 -3.30 4.54 -21.84
C ARG A 69 -2.60 5.87 -22.10
N ASN A 70 -2.58 6.75 -21.10
CA ASN A 70 -1.95 8.07 -21.23
C ASN A 70 -0.42 7.99 -21.28
N ARG A 71 0.19 7.04 -20.56
CA ARG A 71 1.65 6.82 -20.59
C ARG A 71 2.14 6.26 -21.94
N ASN A 72 1.34 5.45 -22.60
CA ASN A 72 1.66 4.89 -23.89
C ASN A 72 0.38 4.69 -24.72
N THR A 73 0.21 5.53 -25.74
CA THR A 73 -0.96 5.52 -26.62
C THR A 73 -1.02 4.31 -27.55
N GLU A 74 0.11 3.62 -27.74
CA GLU A 74 0.22 2.43 -28.59
C GLU A 74 0.21 1.13 -27.77
N ILE A 75 -0.12 1.20 -26.48
CA ILE A 75 -0.15 0.04 -25.60
C ILE A 75 -1.26 -0.95 -26.01
N ASP A 76 -0.95 -2.23 -25.96
CA ASP A 76 -1.94 -3.27 -26.28
C ASP A 76 -3.02 -3.40 -25.19
N GLU A 77 -4.22 -3.80 -25.63
CA GLU A 77 -5.39 -3.94 -24.74
C GLU A 77 -5.21 -5.00 -23.63
N ALA A 78 -4.41 -6.02 -23.86
CA ALA A 78 -4.14 -7.03 -22.85
C ALA A 78 -3.34 -6.44 -21.68
N THR A 79 -2.37 -5.58 -21.98
CA THR A 79 -1.59 -4.85 -20.96
C THR A 79 -2.48 -3.85 -20.22
N VAL A 80 -3.33 -3.11 -20.92
CA VAL A 80 -4.29 -2.19 -20.29
C VAL A 80 -5.20 -2.94 -19.32
N THR A 81 -5.81 -4.04 -19.75
CA THR A 81 -6.67 -4.88 -18.92
C THR A 81 -5.94 -5.39 -17.68
N LYS A 82 -4.71 -5.88 -17.85
CA LYS A 82 -3.85 -6.35 -16.75
C LYS A 82 -3.58 -5.26 -15.69
N GLN A 83 -3.40 -4.01 -16.12
CA GLN A 83 -3.18 -2.89 -15.21
C GLN A 83 -4.48 -2.50 -14.49
N LYS A 84 -5.59 -2.43 -15.21
CA LYS A 84 -6.93 -2.18 -14.67
C LYS A 84 -7.34 -3.19 -13.61
N GLU A 85 -7.00 -4.45 -13.78
CA GLU A 85 -7.35 -5.52 -12.83
C GLU A 85 -6.52 -5.49 -11.54
N LYS A 86 -5.39 -4.79 -11.50
CA LYS A 86 -4.51 -4.79 -10.32
C LYS A 86 -5.22 -4.43 -9.01
N PRO A 87 -6.01 -3.35 -8.92
CA PRO A 87 -6.68 -2.99 -7.67
C PRO A 87 -7.73 -4.01 -7.20
N LEU A 88 -8.18 -4.89 -8.09
CA LEU A 88 -9.20 -5.89 -7.80
C LEU A 88 -8.64 -7.21 -7.25
N ARG A 89 -7.30 -7.35 -7.16
CA ARG A 89 -6.62 -8.59 -6.77
C ARG A 89 -6.63 -8.86 -5.27
N SER A 90 -7.03 -7.90 -4.46
CA SER A 90 -7.22 -8.09 -3.02
C SER A 90 -8.48 -7.35 -2.56
N PRO A 91 -9.08 -7.75 -1.44
CA PRO A 91 -10.27 -7.07 -0.94
C PRO A 91 -10.01 -5.67 -0.40
N MET A 92 -8.77 -5.38 0.04
CA MET A 92 -8.38 -4.09 0.61
C MET A 92 -7.00 -3.66 0.10
N ILE A 93 -6.83 -2.35 -0.11
CA ILE A 93 -5.52 -1.73 -0.39
C ILE A 93 -5.33 -0.58 0.58
N ILE A 94 -4.17 -0.51 1.22
CA ILE A 94 -3.72 0.67 1.96
C ILE A 94 -2.66 1.36 1.12
N VAL A 95 -2.92 2.61 0.72
CA VAL A 95 -1.91 3.45 0.07
C VAL A 95 -1.16 4.21 1.16
N VAL A 96 0.16 4.04 1.19
CA VAL A 96 1.04 4.75 2.13
C VAL A 96 1.62 5.96 1.43
N ILE A 97 1.42 7.15 2.02
CA ILE A 97 1.82 8.43 1.47
C ILE A 97 2.71 9.14 2.49
N ALA A 98 3.91 9.51 2.07
CA ALA A 98 4.77 10.40 2.85
C ALA A 98 4.34 11.86 2.63
N CYS A 99 4.14 12.59 3.73
CA CYS A 99 3.73 14.00 3.77
C CYS A 99 4.95 14.85 4.15
N ILE A 100 5.70 15.31 3.17
CA ILE A 100 6.98 15.98 3.38
C ILE A 100 6.79 17.35 4.02
N LYS A 101 7.43 17.56 5.15
CA LYS A 101 7.41 18.82 5.92
C LYS A 101 8.75 19.53 5.77
N ASP A 102 8.69 20.84 5.51
CA ASP A 102 9.90 21.67 5.40
C ASP A 102 10.47 21.97 6.81
N ILE A 103 11.23 21.03 7.34
CA ILE A 103 11.89 21.16 8.65
C ILE A 103 13.39 21.01 8.44
N ALA A 104 14.17 22.11 8.63
CA ALA A 104 15.59 22.15 8.31
C ALA A 104 16.44 21.03 8.97
N LYS A 105 16.02 20.55 10.14
CA LYS A 105 16.72 19.49 10.88
C LYS A 105 16.29 18.08 10.54
N ILE A 106 15.24 17.92 9.72
CA ILE A 106 14.65 16.62 9.37
C ILE A 106 14.57 16.51 7.85
N PRO A 107 15.61 16.02 7.19
CA PRO A 107 15.65 15.89 5.74
C PRO A 107 14.53 15.03 5.16
N GLU A 108 14.14 15.29 3.90
CA GLU A 108 13.11 14.52 3.20
C GLU A 108 13.36 13.01 3.26
N ILE A 109 14.61 12.58 3.09
CA ILE A 109 14.96 11.15 3.11
C ILE A 109 14.57 10.47 4.44
N GLU A 110 14.73 11.14 5.58
CA GLU A 110 14.36 10.57 6.88
C GLU A 110 12.84 10.44 7.00
N GLN A 111 12.08 11.38 6.44
CA GLN A 111 10.63 11.34 6.39
C GLN A 111 10.12 10.21 5.49
N LEU A 112 10.76 9.99 4.33
CA LEU A 112 10.47 8.87 3.45
C LEU A 112 10.77 7.52 4.11
N LEU A 113 11.90 7.40 4.81
CA LEU A 113 12.26 6.18 5.55
C LEU A 113 11.27 5.90 6.69
N SER A 114 10.79 6.93 7.38
CA SER A 114 9.74 6.82 8.40
C SER A 114 8.44 6.27 7.82
N ALA A 115 8.00 6.80 6.67
CA ALA A 115 6.81 6.30 5.97
C ALA A 115 7.00 4.86 5.45
N GLY A 116 8.21 4.51 5.00
CA GLY A 116 8.57 3.13 4.63
C GLY A 116 8.56 2.17 5.82
N ALA A 117 9.04 2.62 7.00
CA ALA A 117 8.94 1.85 8.23
C ALA A 117 7.48 1.64 8.66
N ALA A 118 6.63 2.66 8.52
CA ALA A 118 5.19 2.54 8.76
C ALA A 118 4.54 1.50 7.83
N ALA A 119 4.92 1.47 6.55
CA ALA A 119 4.45 0.45 5.60
C ALA A 119 4.84 -0.97 6.05
N GLN A 120 6.07 -1.17 6.55
CA GLN A 120 6.51 -2.46 7.08
C GLN A 120 5.75 -2.83 8.37
N HIS A 121 5.48 -1.87 9.25
CA HIS A 121 4.67 -2.12 10.45
C HIS A 121 3.25 -2.58 10.11
N ILE A 122 2.62 -2.00 9.06
CA ILE A 122 1.33 -2.49 8.53
C ILE A 122 1.43 -3.96 8.14
N GLN A 123 2.45 -4.35 7.37
CA GLN A 123 2.59 -5.73 6.91
C GLN A 123 2.79 -6.70 8.08
N LEU A 124 3.60 -6.33 9.07
CA LEU A 124 3.81 -7.16 10.27
C LEU A 124 2.52 -7.26 11.10
N ALA A 125 1.79 -6.16 11.27
CA ALA A 125 0.51 -6.18 11.97
C ALA A 125 -0.53 -7.07 11.27
N CYS A 126 -0.63 -6.98 9.93
CA CYS A 126 -1.47 -7.89 9.14
C CYS A 126 -1.09 -9.35 9.40
N SER A 127 0.20 -9.68 9.34
CA SER A 127 0.67 -11.05 9.58
C SER A 127 0.37 -11.54 11.00
N SER A 128 0.48 -10.67 12.02
CA SER A 128 0.17 -11.01 13.41
C SER A 128 -1.31 -11.35 13.63
N MET A 129 -2.18 -10.79 12.80
CA MET A 129 -3.63 -11.03 12.83
C MET A 129 -4.08 -12.14 11.86
N GLY A 130 -3.13 -12.81 11.16
CA GLY A 130 -3.42 -13.89 10.23
C GLY A 130 -3.79 -13.44 8.82
N PHE A 131 -3.63 -12.14 8.49
CA PHE A 131 -3.81 -11.63 7.14
C PHE A 131 -2.52 -11.72 6.31
N GLY A 132 -2.68 -12.00 5.03
CA GLY A 132 -1.62 -11.84 4.05
C GLY A 132 -1.51 -10.39 3.57
N SER A 133 -0.30 -10.00 3.16
CA SER A 133 -0.08 -8.69 2.53
C SER A 133 1.07 -8.72 1.54
N ILE A 134 1.08 -7.76 0.62
CA ILE A 134 2.21 -7.47 -0.26
C ILE A 134 2.31 -5.97 -0.54
N TRP A 135 3.53 -5.46 -0.50
CA TRP A 135 3.85 -4.07 -0.85
C TRP A 135 4.28 -3.99 -2.32
N LEU A 136 3.52 -3.27 -3.13
CA LEU A 136 3.77 -3.08 -4.54
C LEU A 136 3.90 -1.59 -4.89
N THR A 137 4.70 -1.31 -5.91
CA THR A 137 4.88 0.00 -6.53
C THR A 137 4.55 -0.08 -8.02
N GLY A 138 5.56 -0.02 -8.88
CA GLY A 138 5.41 -0.02 -10.33
C GLY A 138 4.99 1.35 -10.88
N ASP A 139 4.68 1.41 -12.18
CA ASP A 139 4.45 2.67 -12.90
C ASP A 139 3.33 3.52 -12.29
N ASN A 140 2.28 2.89 -11.80
CA ASN A 140 1.14 3.59 -11.19
C ASN A 140 1.50 4.31 -9.89
N ASN A 141 2.57 3.88 -9.20
CA ASN A 141 3.06 4.54 -7.99
C ASN A 141 3.68 5.92 -8.28
N TYR A 142 4.11 6.15 -9.51
CA TYR A 142 4.82 7.36 -9.92
C TYR A 142 4.02 8.19 -10.93
N ASP A 143 2.81 7.75 -11.27
CA ASP A 143 1.98 8.39 -12.29
C ASP A 143 1.21 9.59 -11.74
N ILE A 144 1.33 10.73 -12.40
CA ILE A 144 0.70 11.98 -11.97
C ILE A 144 -0.84 11.90 -11.95
N LEU A 145 -1.45 11.15 -12.89
CA LEU A 145 -2.91 10.99 -12.91
C LEU A 145 -3.39 10.16 -11.72
N VAL A 146 -2.60 9.15 -11.33
CA VAL A 146 -2.89 8.36 -10.12
C VAL A 146 -2.74 9.24 -8.87
N HIS A 147 -1.66 10.05 -8.79
CA HIS A 147 -1.47 10.98 -7.67
C HIS A 147 -2.64 11.97 -7.55
N GLN A 148 -3.06 12.58 -8.67
CA GLN A 148 -4.18 13.51 -8.70
C GLN A 148 -5.51 12.84 -8.27
N ALA A 149 -5.79 11.65 -8.78
CA ALA A 149 -6.99 10.90 -8.43
C ALA A 149 -7.04 10.50 -6.94
N LEU A 150 -5.87 10.23 -6.34
CA LEU A 150 -5.74 9.93 -4.91
C LEU A 150 -5.61 11.19 -4.03
N GLY A 151 -5.69 12.39 -4.62
CA GLY A 151 -5.65 13.67 -3.89
C GLY A 151 -4.29 13.95 -3.24
N LEU A 152 -3.18 13.59 -3.90
CA LEU A 152 -1.85 13.92 -3.40
C LEU A 152 -1.51 15.39 -3.60
N ASP A 153 -0.94 15.99 -2.56
CA ASP A 153 -0.33 17.34 -2.62
C ASP A 153 1.06 17.26 -3.30
N ILE A 154 1.56 18.40 -3.77
CA ILE A 154 2.89 18.53 -4.39
C ILE A 154 4.03 18.09 -3.45
N LYS A 155 3.84 18.24 -2.15
CA LYS A 155 4.79 17.81 -1.10
C LYS A 155 4.56 16.38 -0.63
N GLU A 156 3.68 15.64 -1.25
CA GLU A 156 3.43 14.25 -0.90
C GLU A 156 4.14 13.31 -1.88
N ARG A 157 4.56 12.16 -1.37
CA ARG A 157 5.21 11.09 -2.12
C ARG A 157 4.52 9.78 -1.83
N MET A 158 4.07 9.11 -2.85
CA MET A 158 3.50 7.78 -2.68
C MET A 158 4.59 6.75 -2.40
N ILE A 159 4.51 6.08 -1.25
CA ILE A 159 5.45 5.03 -0.84
C ILE A 159 5.08 3.71 -1.49
N GLY A 160 3.80 3.42 -1.63
CA GLY A 160 3.31 2.24 -2.33
C GLY A 160 1.90 1.85 -1.97
N PHE A 161 1.47 0.77 -2.60
CA PHE A 161 0.20 0.10 -2.39
C PHE A 161 0.43 -1.18 -1.56
N LEU A 162 -0.18 -1.28 -0.40
CA LEU A 162 -0.22 -2.50 0.39
C LEU A 162 -1.53 -3.22 0.11
N TYR A 163 -1.45 -4.33 -0.61
CA TYR A 163 -2.58 -5.22 -0.87
C TYR A 163 -2.76 -6.13 0.33
N ILE A 164 -3.96 -6.24 0.86
CA ILE A 164 -4.28 -6.93 2.11
C ILE A 164 -5.51 -7.80 1.93
N GLY A 165 -5.48 -8.99 2.53
CA GLY A 165 -6.60 -9.92 2.55
C GLY A 165 -6.23 -11.19 3.31
N THR A 166 -7.16 -12.13 3.37
CA THR A 166 -6.89 -13.47 3.88
C THR A 166 -6.04 -14.22 2.85
N SER A 167 -4.95 -14.89 3.31
CA SER A 167 -4.12 -15.69 2.41
C SER A 167 -4.88 -16.93 1.94
N ASP A 168 -5.03 -17.07 0.62
CA ASP A 168 -5.43 -18.34 0.03
C ASP A 168 -4.23 -19.30 0.07
N ASN A 169 -4.23 -20.21 1.03
CA ASN A 169 -3.15 -21.19 1.28
C ASN A 169 -2.99 -22.24 0.16
N THR A 170 -3.59 -22.05 -1.01
CA THR A 170 -3.55 -23.00 -2.12
C THR A 170 -2.23 -22.97 -2.90
N THR A 171 -1.34 -21.99 -2.64
CA THR A 171 -0.03 -21.93 -3.30
C THR A 171 1.08 -21.98 -2.25
N PRO A 172 1.97 -23.00 -2.25
CA PRO A 172 3.18 -22.99 -1.43
C PRO A 172 4.05 -21.79 -1.78
N SER A 173 4.59 -21.12 -0.78
CA SER A 173 5.59 -20.04 -0.86
C SER A 173 6.90 -20.55 -1.44
#